data_4f6a5850439f51cc1433ae36b7dfb2a8
#
_entry.id   4f6a5850439f51cc1433ae36b7dfb2a8
#
_cell.length_a   1.000
_cell.length_b   1.000
_cell.length_c   1.000
_cell.angle_alpha   90.00
_cell.angle_beta   90.00
_cell.angle_gamma   90.00
#
_symmetry.space_group_name_H-M   'P 1'
#
loop_
_entity.id
_entity.type
_entity.pdbx_description
1 polymer ?
#
loop_
_entity_poly.entity_id
_entity_poly.type
_entity_poly.pdbx_seq_one_letter_code
_entity_poly.pdbx_strand_id
1 'polypeptide(L)'
;MSEHAIRAVPGSLNWQRTRKVLWEETMKNSMIGALALSTMLTPIAASAQTEVQFWHAFTGRLGELVAAQVEEFNASQSDYVVVQSHKGNYSETLNAGIAAFRAGEQPHILMVFEVGTATMMAAKGAVRPAHEIMAQAGGALDQDSYIGAVKGYYTSTEGDMLSLPFNASTPVLWVNRDAMQAAGVDPDTDLSTWQNVDAALTALKAGGEECPLVTAWQSWIHLENFSAYHDVPFASKDNGFAGTDTELMLNGEAQVAHLTAMGQWAQDGKFIYTGRRNEGGANFRAGDCALFTESSAGYAGISSEAEFDFEVRPLPYWEGVGNAPQNTIIGGASLWVMEGHEDAEYKGAGAFLNYLSSSAVQAKWHQDTGYLPITAEASEATKAAGFYEANPGTDIAVIQMTANYTTANSNGLRLGSFDQIRGIIDEELEAIWAGDKSAQEAMDSAKERGDALLRRFEAANR
;
A
#
# COMPACT_ATOMS: atom_id res chain seq x y z
N MET A 1 -32.57 35.76 -41.74
CA MET A 1 -33.27 35.04 -42.80
C MET A 1 -33.06 33.59 -42.46
N SER A 2 -33.97 32.78 -42.06
CA SER A 2 -35.41 32.67 -41.74
C SER A 2 -35.50 31.62 -40.66
N GLU A 3 -35.98 31.84 -39.50
CA GLU A 3 -37.35 31.61 -38.97
C GLU A 3 -38.14 30.47 -39.60
N HIS A 4 -38.51 29.50 -38.75
CA HIS A 4 -39.85 28.88 -38.63
C HIS A 4 -39.81 27.97 -37.40
N ALA A 5 -40.36 28.36 -36.29
CA ALA A 5 -41.77 28.48 -35.86
C ALA A 5 -42.39 27.15 -35.43
N ILE A 6 -42.49 26.99 -34.17
CA ILE A 6 -43.58 26.57 -33.24
C ILE A 6 -44.76 25.81 -33.87
N ARG A 7 -45.10 24.67 -33.25
CA ARG A 7 -46.51 24.27 -32.99
C ARG A 7 -46.64 23.47 -31.67
N ALA A 8 -47.30 24.08 -30.73
CA ALA A 8 -47.96 23.44 -29.62
C ALA A 8 -49.40 23.08 -29.97
N VAL A 9 -49.92 21.98 -29.43
CA VAL A 9 -51.37 21.73 -29.30
C VAL A 9 -51.63 21.03 -27.97
N PRO A 10 -52.63 21.47 -27.18
CA PRO A 10 -52.92 20.99 -25.85
C PRO A 10 -54.07 19.96 -25.84
N GLY A 11 -54.16 19.19 -24.76
CA GLY A 11 -55.28 18.28 -24.56
C GLY A 11 -55.34 17.75 -23.14
N SER A 12 -55.93 18.54 -22.26
CA SER A 12 -56.41 18.15 -20.96
C SER A 12 -57.63 17.19 -21.07
N LEU A 13 -57.67 16.13 -20.30
CA LEU A 13 -58.96 15.52 -19.90
C LEU A 13 -58.82 14.89 -18.51
N ASN A 14 -59.55 15.54 -17.66
CA ASN A 14 -59.87 15.24 -16.27
C ASN A 14 -60.94 14.14 -16.21
N TRP A 15 -60.72 13.07 -15.47
CA TRP A 15 -61.79 12.15 -15.07
C TRP A 15 -61.68 11.83 -13.55
N GLN A 16 -62.21 12.76 -12.78
CA GLN A 16 -62.84 12.41 -11.51
C GLN A 16 -64.29 12.03 -11.72
N ARG A 17 -64.70 11.01 -11.00
CA ARG A 17 -66.05 10.67 -10.50
C ARG A 17 -66.62 9.34 -10.96
N THR A 18 -67.06 8.74 -9.87
CA THR A 18 -68.24 7.84 -9.64
C THR A 18 -67.93 6.35 -9.79
N ARG A 19 -67.93 5.60 -8.68
CA ARG A 19 -69.16 5.10 -8.03
C ARG A 19 -68.87 4.55 -6.63
N LYS A 20 -69.47 5.19 -5.63
CA LYS A 20 -70.01 4.56 -4.43
C LYS A 20 -71.27 3.75 -4.77
N VAL A 21 -71.60 2.80 -3.90
CA VAL A 21 -72.83 2.07 -3.74
C VAL A 21 -72.83 0.65 -4.32
N LEU A 22 -72.65 -0.31 -3.45
CA LEU A 22 -73.72 -1.24 -3.03
C LEU A 22 -73.25 -1.96 -1.76
N TRP A 23 -73.98 -1.67 -0.74
CA TRP A 23 -73.98 -2.23 0.59
C TRP A 23 -74.93 -3.45 0.68
N GLU A 24 -74.57 -4.33 1.63
CA GLU A 24 -75.51 -5.14 2.46
C GLU A 24 -76.21 -6.34 1.83
N GLU A 25 -75.96 -7.33 2.42
CA GLU A 25 -76.72 -8.37 3.13
C GLU A 25 -76.30 -9.79 2.77
N THR A 26 -75.67 -10.48 3.68
CA THR A 26 -76.27 -11.72 4.24
C THR A 26 -75.40 -12.20 5.41
N MET A 27 -75.92 -11.90 6.62
CA MET A 27 -75.57 -12.70 7.77
C MET A 27 -76.55 -13.89 7.82
N LYS A 28 -76.06 -15.12 7.97
CA LYS A 28 -76.51 -16.09 8.97
C LYS A 28 -75.79 -17.44 8.84
N ASN A 29 -75.19 -17.79 9.97
CA ASN A 29 -75.04 -19.13 10.55
C ASN A 29 -74.26 -20.22 9.80
N SER A 30 -73.03 -20.49 10.28
CA SER A 30 -72.60 -21.83 10.67
C SER A 30 -71.48 -21.76 11.68
N MET A 31 -71.72 -22.00 12.94
CA MET A 31 -70.79 -22.41 13.97
C MET A 31 -70.28 -23.81 13.63
N ILE A 32 -69.04 -23.95 13.26
CA ILE A 32 -68.25 -25.19 13.40
C ILE A 32 -66.83 -24.78 13.74
N GLY A 33 -66.36 -25.35 14.86
CA GLY A 33 -65.09 -24.98 15.48
C GLY A 33 -63.89 -25.21 14.58
N ALA A 34 -63.10 -24.19 14.44
CA ALA A 34 -61.69 -24.28 13.99
C ALA A 34 -60.81 -23.96 15.17
N LEU A 35 -60.14 -24.98 15.70
CA LEU A 35 -58.96 -24.83 16.59
C LEU A 35 -57.93 -23.97 15.86
N ALA A 36 -57.86 -22.71 16.25
CA ALA A 36 -56.79 -21.85 15.79
C ALA A 36 -55.50 -22.31 16.45
N LEU A 37 -54.69 -23.05 15.70
CA LEU A 37 -53.28 -23.27 16.00
C LEU A 37 -52.57 -21.91 15.77
N SER A 38 -52.48 -21.10 16.81
CA SER A 38 -51.66 -19.89 16.83
C SER A 38 -50.18 -20.33 16.81
N THR A 39 -49.63 -20.48 15.64
CA THR A 39 -48.20 -20.48 15.48
C THR A 39 -47.71 -19.10 15.93
N MET A 40 -47.16 -19.00 17.13
CA MET A 40 -46.35 -17.88 17.57
C MET A 40 -45.12 -17.88 16.66
N LEU A 41 -45.18 -17.12 15.56
CA LEU A 41 -44.01 -16.58 14.90
C LEU A 41 -43.39 -15.61 15.91
N THR A 42 -42.47 -16.11 16.74
CA THR A 42 -41.56 -15.24 17.44
C THR A 42 -40.78 -14.49 16.33
N PRO A 43 -40.83 -13.15 16.28
CA PRO A 43 -39.91 -12.42 15.42
C PRO A 43 -38.51 -12.80 15.89
N ILE A 44 -37.78 -13.53 15.06
CA ILE A 44 -36.32 -13.57 15.19
C ILE A 44 -35.92 -12.10 14.99
N ALA A 45 -35.63 -11.41 16.09
CA ALA A 45 -34.98 -10.11 16.02
C ALA A 45 -33.67 -10.38 15.28
N ALA A 46 -33.62 -10.02 14.00
CA ALA A 46 -32.34 -9.93 13.30
C ALA A 46 -31.51 -8.96 14.13
N SER A 47 -30.55 -9.46 14.88
CA SER A 47 -29.56 -8.61 15.51
C SER A 47 -28.94 -7.78 14.40
N ALA A 48 -29.00 -6.45 14.54
CA ALA A 48 -28.28 -5.60 13.60
C ALA A 48 -26.80 -5.98 13.66
N GLN A 49 -26.18 -6.21 12.50
CA GLN A 49 -24.75 -6.47 12.42
C GLN A 49 -23.97 -5.31 13.06
N THR A 50 -22.91 -5.63 13.80
CA THR A 50 -22.01 -4.59 14.33
C THR A 50 -21.18 -4.04 13.20
N GLU A 51 -21.24 -2.73 12.98
CA GLU A 51 -20.46 -2.04 11.94
C GLU A 51 -19.01 -1.84 12.38
N VAL A 52 -18.07 -2.09 11.47
CA VAL A 52 -16.63 -1.85 11.64
C VAL A 52 -16.14 -0.97 10.51
N GLN A 53 -15.73 0.25 10.80
CA GLN A 53 -15.18 1.17 9.80
C GLN A 53 -13.70 0.89 9.54
N PHE A 54 -13.34 0.73 8.27
CA PHE A 54 -11.99 0.53 7.78
C PHE A 54 -11.59 1.65 6.82
N TRP A 55 -10.56 2.45 7.17
CA TRP A 55 -10.03 3.52 6.33
C TRP A 55 -8.73 3.10 5.68
N HIS A 56 -8.64 3.31 4.35
CA HIS A 56 -7.50 2.87 3.54
C HIS A 56 -7.14 3.88 2.44
N ALA A 57 -5.97 3.66 1.79
CA ALA A 57 -5.40 4.54 0.79
C ALA A 57 -5.44 3.98 -0.65
N PHE A 58 -6.08 2.84 -0.88
CA PHE A 58 -6.05 2.18 -2.17
C PHE A 58 -7.07 2.71 -3.17
N THR A 59 -6.63 2.80 -4.43
CA THR A 59 -7.46 3.13 -5.61
C THR A 59 -7.16 2.17 -6.76
N GLY A 60 -7.89 2.30 -7.86
CA GLY A 60 -7.71 1.47 -9.06
C GLY A 60 -7.80 -0.02 -8.73
N ARG A 61 -6.98 -0.85 -9.36
CA ARG A 61 -7.02 -2.30 -9.19
C ARG A 61 -6.84 -2.76 -7.74
N LEU A 62 -5.94 -2.13 -6.98
CA LEU A 62 -5.76 -2.45 -5.56
C LEU A 62 -6.99 -2.09 -4.72
N GLY A 63 -7.67 -0.98 -5.03
CA GLY A 63 -8.93 -0.62 -4.38
C GLY A 63 -10.05 -1.62 -4.65
N GLU A 64 -10.16 -2.13 -5.87
CA GLU A 64 -11.11 -3.20 -6.23
C GLU A 64 -10.84 -4.49 -5.45
N LEU A 65 -9.57 -4.87 -5.31
CA LEU A 65 -9.17 -6.08 -4.58
C LEU A 65 -9.44 -5.97 -3.08
N VAL A 66 -9.24 -4.79 -2.47
CA VAL A 66 -9.64 -4.54 -1.07
C VAL A 66 -11.16 -4.63 -0.92
N ALA A 67 -11.91 -4.04 -1.86
CA ALA A 67 -13.37 -4.14 -1.84
C ALA A 67 -13.83 -5.60 -1.90
N ALA A 68 -13.22 -6.41 -2.74
CA ALA A 68 -13.54 -7.83 -2.84
C ALA A 68 -13.25 -8.59 -1.53
N GLN A 69 -12.10 -8.33 -0.87
CA GLN A 69 -11.80 -8.93 0.44
C GLN A 69 -12.83 -8.56 1.52
N VAL A 70 -13.26 -7.29 1.55
CA VAL A 70 -14.29 -6.82 2.48
C VAL A 70 -15.63 -7.50 2.19
N GLU A 71 -16.02 -7.62 0.91
CA GLU A 71 -17.24 -8.31 0.51
C GLU A 71 -17.20 -9.81 0.88
N GLU A 72 -16.06 -10.49 0.63
CA GLU A 72 -15.87 -11.90 1.01
C GLU A 72 -15.99 -12.10 2.53
N PHE A 73 -15.37 -11.23 3.33
CA PHE A 73 -15.52 -11.26 4.79
C PHE A 73 -16.98 -11.05 5.20
N ASN A 74 -17.62 -10.00 4.70
CA ASN A 74 -19.02 -9.68 5.04
C ASN A 74 -19.99 -10.81 4.63
N ALA A 75 -19.72 -11.51 3.53
CA ALA A 75 -20.52 -12.65 3.08
C ALA A 75 -20.28 -13.93 3.89
N SER A 76 -19.13 -14.06 4.56
CA SER A 76 -18.72 -15.27 5.26
C SER A 76 -19.37 -15.45 6.65
N GLN A 77 -19.97 -14.42 7.21
CA GLN A 77 -20.56 -14.38 8.54
C GLN A 77 -21.72 -13.38 8.61
N SER A 78 -22.44 -13.33 9.74
CA SER A 78 -23.64 -12.48 9.93
C SER A 78 -23.58 -11.54 11.13
N ASP A 79 -22.50 -11.55 11.90
CA ASP A 79 -22.39 -10.82 13.16
C ASP A 79 -21.85 -9.41 12.96
N TYR A 80 -20.99 -9.21 11.94
CA TYR A 80 -20.28 -7.97 11.67
C TYR A 80 -20.45 -7.53 10.21
N VAL A 81 -20.37 -6.23 9.97
CA VAL A 81 -20.25 -5.64 8.64
C VAL A 81 -19.08 -4.66 8.60
N VAL A 82 -18.08 -4.94 7.79
CA VAL A 82 -16.97 -4.01 7.54
C VAL A 82 -17.39 -3.03 6.46
N VAL A 83 -17.25 -1.74 6.76
CA VAL A 83 -17.51 -0.63 5.84
C VAL A 83 -16.17 0.05 5.54
N GLN A 84 -15.66 -0.16 4.33
CA GLN A 84 -14.42 0.46 3.90
C GLN A 84 -14.61 1.89 3.40
N SER A 85 -13.61 2.74 3.60
CA SER A 85 -13.58 4.10 3.07
C SER A 85 -12.20 4.47 2.58
N HIS A 86 -12.09 4.84 1.32
CA HIS A 86 -10.88 5.47 0.77
C HIS A 86 -10.72 6.89 1.32
N LYS A 87 -9.54 7.24 1.83
CA LYS A 87 -9.24 8.53 2.46
C LYS A 87 -8.13 9.33 1.76
N GLY A 88 -7.93 9.09 0.47
CA GLY A 88 -6.86 9.68 -0.30
C GLY A 88 -5.61 8.79 -0.32
N ASN A 89 -4.45 9.37 -0.62
CA ASN A 89 -3.19 8.64 -0.59
C ASN A 89 -2.76 8.29 0.85
N TYR A 90 -1.62 7.61 1.03
CA TYR A 90 -1.14 7.18 2.35
C TYR A 90 -0.98 8.33 3.35
N SER A 91 -0.36 9.45 2.95
CA SER A 91 -0.20 10.63 3.82
C SER A 91 -1.53 11.26 4.18
N GLU A 92 -2.45 11.36 3.22
CA GLU A 92 -3.81 11.89 3.44
C GLU A 92 -4.60 10.98 4.38
N THR A 93 -4.51 9.66 4.22
CA THR A 93 -5.16 8.68 5.09
C THR A 93 -4.64 8.75 6.53
N LEU A 94 -3.31 8.84 6.72
CA LEU A 94 -2.70 9.02 8.05
C LEU A 94 -3.16 10.33 8.70
N ASN A 95 -3.10 11.43 7.95
CA ASN A 95 -3.50 12.75 8.46
C ASN A 95 -5.01 12.82 8.77
N ALA A 96 -5.85 12.18 7.96
CA ALA A 96 -7.29 12.03 8.23
C ALA A 96 -7.53 11.24 9.53
N GLY A 97 -6.81 10.13 9.74
CA GLY A 97 -6.88 9.34 10.97
C GLY A 97 -6.47 10.14 12.21
N ILE A 98 -5.37 10.90 12.14
CA ILE A 98 -4.91 11.78 13.23
C ILE A 98 -5.96 12.88 13.54
N ALA A 99 -6.53 13.48 12.52
CA ALA A 99 -7.56 14.53 12.68
C ALA A 99 -8.83 13.94 13.30
N ALA A 100 -9.29 12.78 12.82
CA ALA A 100 -10.46 12.09 13.33
C ALA A 100 -10.29 11.65 14.80
N PHE A 101 -9.12 11.11 15.16
CA PHE A 101 -8.82 10.76 16.54
C PHE A 101 -8.91 11.96 17.49
N ARG A 102 -8.39 13.12 17.08
CA ARG A 102 -8.50 14.36 17.87
C ARG A 102 -9.95 14.87 18.01
N ALA A 103 -10.81 14.53 17.05
CA ALA A 103 -12.23 14.89 17.06
C ALA A 103 -13.10 13.83 17.78
N GLY A 104 -12.56 12.65 18.12
CA GLY A 104 -13.34 11.52 18.64
C GLY A 104 -14.18 10.81 17.58
N GLU A 105 -13.78 10.88 16.30
CA GLU A 105 -14.48 10.35 15.12
C GLU A 105 -13.59 9.36 14.32
N GLN A 106 -12.61 8.75 14.97
CA GLN A 106 -11.66 7.83 14.34
C GLN A 106 -12.36 6.53 13.85
N PRO A 107 -11.83 5.89 12.78
CA PRO A 107 -12.31 4.57 12.37
C PRO A 107 -11.89 3.49 13.37
N HIS A 108 -12.47 2.30 13.27
CA HIS A 108 -12.05 1.13 14.04
C HIS A 108 -10.67 0.63 13.57
N ILE A 109 -10.47 0.62 12.24
CA ILE A 109 -9.22 0.16 11.61
C ILE A 109 -8.72 1.27 10.68
N LEU A 110 -7.47 1.68 10.89
CA LEU A 110 -6.76 2.66 10.08
C LEU A 110 -5.58 2.00 9.38
N MET A 111 -5.53 2.09 8.05
CA MET A 111 -4.33 1.75 7.30
C MET A 111 -3.29 2.85 7.45
N VAL A 112 -2.10 2.47 7.90
CA VAL A 112 -0.96 3.40 8.04
C VAL A 112 0.25 2.81 7.33
N PHE A 113 0.82 3.58 6.40
CA PHE A 113 2.01 3.18 5.69
C PHE A 113 3.25 3.19 6.60
N GLU A 114 4.33 2.53 6.16
CA GLU A 114 5.49 2.23 6.99
C GLU A 114 6.12 3.47 7.65
N VAL A 115 6.16 4.61 6.96
CA VAL A 115 6.72 5.86 7.53
C VAL A 115 5.89 6.45 8.68
N GLY A 116 4.64 6.05 8.81
CA GLY A 116 3.75 6.44 9.91
C GLY A 116 3.97 5.63 11.19
N THR A 117 4.70 4.52 11.13
CA THR A 117 4.84 3.55 12.23
C THR A 117 5.33 4.18 13.53
N ALA A 118 6.43 4.94 13.50
CA ALA A 118 6.96 5.60 14.70
C ALA A 118 5.97 6.63 15.28
N THR A 119 5.21 7.32 14.44
CA THR A 119 4.15 8.26 14.87
C THR A 119 3.03 7.52 15.59
N MET A 120 2.57 6.39 15.06
CA MET A 120 1.52 5.58 15.69
C MET A 120 2.00 4.95 17.00
N MET A 121 3.24 4.44 17.06
CA MET A 121 3.84 3.89 18.30
C MET A 121 3.98 4.96 19.38
N ALA A 122 4.26 6.21 19.02
CA ALA A 122 4.38 7.32 19.96
C ALA A 122 3.03 7.88 20.43
N ALA A 123 1.93 7.59 19.71
CA ALA A 123 0.58 8.10 20.01
C ALA A 123 -0.05 7.32 21.19
N LYS A 124 0.42 7.61 22.42
CA LYS A 124 -0.06 6.93 23.65
C LYS A 124 -1.58 7.04 23.79
N GLY A 125 -2.25 5.90 23.98
CA GLY A 125 -3.69 5.82 24.17
C GLY A 125 -4.52 6.06 22.88
N ALA A 126 -3.89 6.05 21.70
CA ALA A 126 -4.60 6.19 20.44
C ALA A 126 -4.85 4.85 19.73
N VAL A 127 -4.12 3.81 20.09
CA VAL A 127 -4.18 2.52 19.43
C VAL A 127 -4.27 1.36 20.42
N ARG A 128 -4.91 0.28 20.01
CA ARG A 128 -4.94 -1.01 20.68
C ARG A 128 -4.03 -1.99 19.92
N PRO A 129 -3.19 -2.77 20.61
CA PRO A 129 -2.35 -3.77 19.95
C PRO A 129 -3.18 -4.77 19.15
N ALA A 130 -2.83 -4.99 17.89
CA ALA A 130 -3.59 -5.87 17.00
C ALA A 130 -3.70 -7.29 17.54
N HIS A 131 -2.63 -7.82 18.16
CA HIS A 131 -2.62 -9.17 18.73
C HIS A 131 -3.66 -9.35 19.86
N GLU A 132 -3.89 -8.31 20.69
CA GLU A 132 -4.91 -8.34 21.75
C GLU A 132 -6.32 -8.37 21.16
N ILE A 133 -6.57 -7.53 20.17
CA ILE A 133 -7.88 -7.42 19.50
C ILE A 133 -8.21 -8.71 18.73
N MET A 134 -7.25 -9.28 18.04
CA MET A 134 -7.40 -10.57 17.36
C MET A 134 -7.70 -11.71 18.34
N ALA A 135 -7.04 -11.71 19.51
CA ALA A 135 -7.31 -12.69 20.56
C ALA A 135 -8.70 -12.55 21.18
N GLN A 136 -9.22 -11.32 21.36
CA GLN A 136 -10.60 -11.08 21.82
C GLN A 136 -11.65 -11.62 20.85
N ALA A 137 -11.33 -11.71 19.56
CA ALA A 137 -12.19 -12.31 18.52
C ALA A 137 -11.95 -13.83 18.35
N GLY A 138 -11.23 -14.47 19.26
CA GLY A 138 -10.98 -15.92 19.26
C GLY A 138 -9.88 -16.38 18.32
N GLY A 139 -9.12 -15.46 17.71
CA GLY A 139 -7.92 -15.76 16.92
C GLY A 139 -6.65 -15.74 17.75
N ALA A 140 -5.53 -16.02 17.12
CA ALA A 140 -4.21 -15.85 17.69
C ALA A 140 -3.29 -15.30 16.59
N LEU A 141 -2.63 -14.18 16.87
CA LEU A 141 -1.58 -13.68 16.00
C LEU A 141 -0.30 -14.46 16.33
N ASP A 142 0.04 -15.45 15.50
CA ASP A 142 1.34 -16.08 15.56
C ASP A 142 2.39 -15.16 14.95
N GLN A 143 3.03 -14.36 15.79
CA GLN A 143 4.03 -13.39 15.35
C GLN A 143 5.27 -14.07 14.74
N ASP A 144 5.56 -15.33 15.07
CA ASP A 144 6.72 -16.05 14.58
C ASP A 144 6.51 -16.62 13.16
N SER A 145 5.27 -16.67 12.69
CA SER A 145 4.94 -17.04 11.31
C SER A 145 5.30 -15.98 10.29
N TYR A 146 5.47 -14.72 10.70
CA TYR A 146 5.75 -13.60 9.81
C TYR A 146 7.22 -13.54 9.40
N ILE A 147 7.46 -13.12 8.15
CA ILE A 147 8.83 -12.85 7.64
C ILE A 147 9.50 -11.83 8.56
N GLY A 148 10.75 -12.12 8.97
CA GLY A 148 11.46 -11.37 10.01
C GLY A 148 11.52 -9.86 9.76
N ALA A 149 11.81 -9.43 8.53
CA ALA A 149 11.86 -8.01 8.15
C ALA A 149 10.49 -7.32 8.28
N VAL A 150 9.39 -8.03 8.00
CA VAL A 150 8.01 -7.51 8.16
C VAL A 150 7.64 -7.44 9.64
N LYS A 151 7.87 -8.53 10.39
CA LYS A 151 7.60 -8.61 11.83
C LYS A 151 8.35 -7.51 12.60
N GLY A 152 9.66 -7.39 12.39
CA GLY A 152 10.52 -6.45 13.10
C GLY A 152 10.08 -5.00 12.93
N TYR A 153 9.51 -4.65 11.80
CA TYR A 153 9.08 -3.28 11.51
C TYR A 153 7.95 -2.80 12.42
N TYR A 154 6.97 -3.66 12.72
CA TYR A 154 5.73 -3.31 13.44
C TYR A 154 5.70 -3.80 14.89
N THR A 155 6.82 -4.36 15.37
CA THR A 155 6.95 -4.88 16.74
C THR A 155 7.49 -3.81 17.68
N SER A 156 6.89 -3.69 18.88
CA SER A 156 7.37 -2.82 19.94
C SER A 156 8.72 -3.25 20.51
N THR A 157 9.31 -2.45 21.38
CA THR A 157 10.54 -2.81 22.13
C THR A 157 10.32 -3.96 23.11
N GLU A 158 9.09 -4.19 23.52
CA GLU A 158 8.67 -5.29 24.40
C GLU A 158 8.47 -6.61 23.62
N GLY A 159 8.47 -6.56 22.30
CA GLY A 159 8.32 -7.73 21.42
C GLY A 159 6.89 -7.97 20.92
N ASP A 160 5.96 -7.05 21.17
CA ASP A 160 4.56 -7.18 20.75
C ASP A 160 4.32 -6.53 19.40
N MET A 161 3.68 -7.24 18.47
CA MET A 161 3.24 -6.71 17.18
C MET A 161 2.01 -5.81 17.38
N LEU A 162 2.19 -4.51 17.22
CA LEU A 162 1.16 -3.50 17.53
C LEU A 162 0.13 -3.33 16.41
N SER A 163 0.49 -3.63 15.17
CA SER A 163 -0.41 -3.57 14.01
C SER A 163 -0.29 -4.84 13.18
N LEU A 164 -1.34 -5.16 12.42
CA LEU A 164 -1.30 -6.28 11.48
C LEU A 164 -0.61 -5.84 10.18
N PRO A 165 0.52 -6.43 9.78
CA PRO A 165 1.07 -6.22 8.44
C PRO A 165 0.04 -6.59 7.38
N PHE A 166 -0.15 -5.75 6.36
CA PHE A 166 -1.22 -5.98 5.38
C PHE A 166 -0.71 -6.06 3.94
N ASN A 167 0.00 -5.04 3.49
CA ASN A 167 0.46 -4.92 2.12
C ASN A 167 1.93 -4.54 2.06
N ALA A 168 2.80 -5.43 2.52
CA ALA A 168 4.24 -5.25 2.43
C ALA A 168 4.73 -5.54 1.01
N SER A 169 5.62 -4.69 0.50
CA SER A 169 6.29 -4.84 -0.80
C SER A 169 7.75 -4.44 -0.70
N THR A 170 8.52 -4.67 -1.76
CA THR A 170 9.89 -4.17 -1.90
C THR A 170 10.10 -3.70 -3.34
N PRO A 171 11.01 -2.76 -3.63
CA PRO A 171 11.23 -2.30 -5.00
C PRO A 171 11.92 -3.37 -5.83
N VAL A 172 11.52 -3.45 -7.10
CA VAL A 172 12.10 -4.31 -8.13
C VAL A 172 12.32 -3.50 -9.40
N LEU A 173 13.02 -4.08 -10.37
CA LEU A 173 13.14 -3.53 -11.73
C LEU A 173 12.16 -4.26 -12.66
N TRP A 174 11.23 -3.51 -13.23
CA TRP A 174 10.34 -3.95 -14.30
C TRP A 174 10.98 -3.63 -15.64
N VAL A 175 10.96 -4.59 -16.57
CA VAL A 175 11.57 -4.50 -17.89
C VAL A 175 10.52 -4.72 -18.95
N ASN A 176 10.34 -3.76 -19.85
CA ASN A 176 9.58 -3.91 -21.08
C ASN A 176 10.51 -4.51 -22.14
N ARG A 177 10.39 -5.82 -22.37
CA ARG A 177 11.24 -6.56 -23.29
C ARG A 177 11.07 -6.12 -24.75
N ASP A 178 9.83 -5.78 -25.12
CA ASP A 178 9.49 -5.32 -26.46
C ASP A 178 10.10 -3.94 -26.76
N ALA A 179 10.07 -3.01 -25.79
CA ALA A 179 10.72 -1.70 -25.91
C ALA A 179 12.24 -1.84 -26.03
N MET A 180 12.87 -2.71 -25.22
CA MET A 180 14.30 -2.99 -25.33
C MET A 180 14.65 -3.50 -26.74
N GLN A 181 13.92 -4.50 -27.22
CA GLN A 181 14.13 -5.06 -28.54
C GLN A 181 13.93 -4.04 -29.66
N ALA A 182 12.87 -3.22 -29.56
CA ALA A 182 12.57 -2.18 -30.54
C ALA A 182 13.69 -1.13 -30.65
N ALA A 183 14.36 -0.81 -29.52
CA ALA A 183 15.51 0.07 -29.45
C ALA A 183 16.84 -0.62 -29.87
N GLY A 184 16.79 -1.92 -30.20
CA GLY A 184 17.98 -2.69 -30.57
C GLY A 184 18.86 -3.11 -29.39
N VAL A 185 18.32 -3.12 -28.19
CA VAL A 185 18.97 -3.61 -26.96
C VAL A 185 18.48 -5.04 -26.71
N ASP A 186 19.41 -5.97 -26.45
CA ASP A 186 19.08 -7.35 -26.12
C ASP A 186 18.25 -7.39 -24.82
N PRO A 187 17.00 -7.90 -24.83
CA PRO A 187 16.19 -8.01 -23.62
C PRO A 187 16.82 -8.87 -22.52
N ASP A 188 17.76 -9.75 -22.85
CA ASP A 188 18.47 -10.59 -21.88
C ASP A 188 19.77 -9.95 -21.35
N THR A 189 20.05 -8.67 -21.70
CA THR A 189 21.16 -7.90 -21.15
C THR A 189 21.11 -7.93 -19.62
N ASP A 190 22.26 -8.20 -18.99
CA ASP A 190 22.37 -8.14 -17.52
C ASP A 190 22.14 -6.72 -17.01
N LEU A 191 21.12 -6.54 -16.18
CA LEU A 191 20.73 -5.28 -15.53
C LEU A 191 20.90 -5.35 -14.01
N SER A 192 21.69 -6.29 -13.50
CA SER A 192 21.85 -6.49 -12.05
C SER A 192 22.59 -5.34 -11.36
N THR A 193 23.39 -4.57 -12.10
CA THR A 193 24.13 -3.42 -11.55
C THR A 193 23.73 -2.11 -12.21
N TRP A 194 23.84 -0.99 -11.46
CA TRP A 194 23.59 0.33 -12.02
C TRP A 194 24.59 0.72 -13.13
N GLN A 195 25.80 0.13 -13.11
CA GLN A 195 26.76 0.29 -14.20
C GLN A 195 26.21 -0.30 -15.50
N ASN A 196 25.63 -1.50 -15.42
CA ASN A 196 25.01 -2.14 -16.58
C ASN A 196 23.74 -1.43 -17.03
N VAL A 197 22.94 -0.96 -16.06
CA VAL A 197 21.74 -0.14 -16.34
C VAL A 197 22.14 1.15 -17.08
N ASP A 198 23.17 1.89 -16.65
CA ASP A 198 23.62 3.10 -17.37
C ASP A 198 24.05 2.80 -18.82
N ALA A 199 24.74 1.68 -19.03
CA ALA A 199 25.09 1.24 -20.38
C ALA A 199 23.83 0.93 -21.22
N ALA A 200 22.85 0.22 -20.63
CA ALA A 200 21.58 -0.07 -21.28
C ALA A 200 20.77 1.20 -21.57
N LEU A 201 20.67 2.14 -20.63
CA LEU A 201 20.00 3.43 -20.82
C LEU A 201 20.63 4.24 -21.97
N THR A 202 21.95 4.21 -22.07
CA THR A 202 22.69 4.84 -23.17
C THR A 202 22.32 4.22 -24.52
N ALA A 203 22.25 2.88 -24.58
CA ALA A 203 21.89 2.15 -25.80
C ALA A 203 20.43 2.36 -26.17
N LEU A 204 19.50 2.31 -25.20
CA LEU A 204 18.07 2.59 -25.38
C LEU A 204 17.86 3.99 -25.98
N LYS A 205 18.51 5.01 -25.40
CA LYS A 205 18.43 6.39 -25.90
C LYS A 205 18.98 6.53 -27.31
N ALA A 206 20.10 5.87 -27.61
CA ALA A 206 20.69 5.85 -28.95
C ALA A 206 19.79 5.10 -29.97
N GLY A 207 19.04 4.10 -29.52
CA GLY A 207 18.04 3.36 -30.30
C GLY A 207 16.74 4.10 -30.52
N GLY A 208 16.58 5.29 -29.94
CA GLY A 208 15.39 6.14 -30.13
C GLY A 208 14.32 5.98 -29.03
N GLU A 209 14.62 5.26 -27.95
CA GLU A 209 13.69 5.17 -26.82
C GLU A 209 13.55 6.53 -26.12
N GLU A 210 12.33 7.04 -26.01
CA GLU A 210 12.06 8.35 -25.41
C GLU A 210 12.04 8.30 -23.89
N CYS A 211 11.63 7.15 -23.30
CA CYS A 211 11.58 6.92 -21.87
C CYS A 211 12.40 5.67 -21.47
N PRO A 212 13.75 5.76 -21.49
CA PRO A 212 14.61 4.61 -21.15
C PRO A 212 14.39 4.11 -19.73
N LEU A 213 14.21 5.02 -18.75
CA LEU A 213 13.94 4.71 -17.34
C LEU A 213 12.90 5.67 -16.79
N VAL A 214 11.93 5.12 -16.09
CA VAL A 214 11.01 5.84 -15.20
C VAL A 214 11.07 5.23 -13.80
N THR A 215 10.71 5.98 -12.78
CA THR A 215 10.65 5.49 -11.40
C THR A 215 9.31 5.84 -10.76
N ALA A 216 8.93 5.04 -9.76
CA ALA A 216 7.94 5.41 -8.77
C ALA A 216 8.60 5.60 -7.41
N TRP A 217 7.90 6.24 -6.45
CA TRP A 217 8.32 6.32 -5.03
C TRP A 217 9.80 6.69 -4.87
N GLN A 218 10.24 7.75 -5.53
CA GLN A 218 11.64 8.11 -5.73
C GLN A 218 12.48 8.09 -4.44
N SER A 219 12.01 8.64 -3.34
CA SER A 219 12.72 8.64 -2.06
C SER A 219 12.85 7.24 -1.47
N TRP A 220 11.78 6.44 -1.53
CA TRP A 220 11.77 5.08 -1.00
C TRP A 220 12.69 4.15 -1.81
N ILE A 221 12.71 4.25 -3.14
CA ILE A 221 13.51 3.37 -4.00
C ILE A 221 14.97 3.84 -4.03
N HIS A 222 15.21 5.11 -4.39
CA HIS A 222 16.54 5.60 -4.73
C HIS A 222 17.34 6.18 -3.57
N LEU A 223 16.75 6.26 -2.36
CA LEU A 223 17.48 6.69 -1.18
C LEU A 223 17.33 5.72 0.00
N GLU A 224 16.12 5.35 0.37
CA GLU A 224 15.86 4.47 1.52
C GLU A 224 16.27 3.02 1.21
N ASN A 225 15.72 2.42 0.15
CA ASN A 225 16.10 1.08 -0.30
C ASN A 225 17.52 1.03 -0.87
N PHE A 226 17.96 2.10 -1.55
CA PHE A 226 19.36 2.24 -1.94
C PHE A 226 20.29 2.08 -0.73
N SER A 227 20.03 2.82 0.35
CA SER A 227 20.86 2.77 1.56
C SER A 227 20.87 1.37 2.19
N ALA A 228 19.70 0.72 2.30
CA ALA A 228 19.58 -0.62 2.84
C ALA A 228 20.30 -1.66 1.96
N TYR A 229 20.08 -1.61 0.65
CA TYR A 229 20.62 -2.57 -0.32
C TYR A 229 22.14 -2.47 -0.47
N HIS A 230 22.73 -1.29 -0.18
CA HIS A 230 24.18 -1.08 -0.15
C HIS A 230 24.78 -1.18 1.26
N ASP A 231 23.94 -1.49 2.28
CA ASP A 231 24.36 -1.56 3.69
C ASP A 231 25.06 -0.27 4.16
N VAL A 232 24.51 0.87 3.76
CA VAL A 232 24.99 2.19 4.20
C VAL A 232 23.93 2.86 5.10
N PRO A 233 24.31 3.62 6.13
CA PRO A 233 23.38 4.18 7.08
C PRO A 233 22.48 5.25 6.44
N PHE A 234 21.18 5.20 6.70
CA PHE A 234 20.22 6.26 6.37
C PHE A 234 20.01 7.21 7.58
N ALA A 235 19.99 6.65 8.78
CA ALA A 235 19.92 7.40 10.03
C ALA A 235 20.71 6.70 11.14
N SER A 236 21.04 7.43 12.21
CA SER A 236 21.69 6.88 13.40
C SER A 236 20.74 5.99 14.20
N LYS A 237 21.26 5.35 15.28
CA LYS A 237 20.46 4.51 16.19
C LYS A 237 19.75 3.36 15.46
N ASP A 238 20.49 2.61 14.64
CA ASP A 238 19.93 1.51 13.85
C ASP A 238 18.70 1.97 13.05
N ASN A 239 18.85 3.07 12.32
CA ASN A 239 17.77 3.70 11.57
C ASN A 239 16.52 4.05 12.43
N GLY A 240 16.75 4.43 13.70
CA GLY A 240 15.70 4.83 14.66
C GLY A 240 15.10 3.69 15.47
N PHE A 241 15.50 2.44 15.26
CA PHE A 241 15.01 1.32 16.07
C PHE A 241 15.55 1.33 17.52
N ALA A 242 16.75 1.87 17.74
CA ALA A 242 17.39 1.95 19.05
C ALA A 242 17.07 3.22 19.85
N GLY A 243 16.26 4.13 19.33
CA GLY A 243 15.84 5.34 20.07
C GLY A 243 15.35 6.46 19.19
N THR A 244 14.74 7.48 19.81
CA THR A 244 14.18 8.64 19.12
C THR A 244 15.14 9.81 18.95
N ASP A 245 16.32 9.75 19.60
CA ASP A 245 17.41 10.74 19.51
C ASP A 245 18.27 10.49 18.25
N THR A 246 17.62 10.34 17.11
CA THR A 246 18.21 10.00 15.82
C THR A 246 18.64 11.24 15.03
N GLU A 247 19.61 11.04 14.13
CA GLU A 247 20.05 12.00 13.12
C GLU A 247 20.06 11.32 11.75
N LEU A 248 19.69 12.07 10.70
CA LEU A 248 19.77 11.59 9.34
C LEU A 248 21.23 11.48 8.88
N MET A 249 21.53 10.46 8.08
CA MET A 249 22.85 10.19 7.52
C MET A 249 22.80 10.02 5.98
N LEU A 250 21.73 10.53 5.36
CA LEU A 250 21.41 10.36 3.95
C LEU A 250 22.27 11.15 2.96
N ASN A 251 23.18 11.99 3.44
CA ASN A 251 24.13 12.78 2.66
C ASN A 251 25.52 12.15 2.57
N GLY A 252 25.61 10.82 2.77
CA GLY A 252 26.86 10.07 2.65
C GLY A 252 27.34 9.95 1.19
N GLU A 253 28.62 9.62 1.02
CA GLU A 253 29.27 9.54 -0.30
C GLU A 253 28.51 8.62 -1.28
N ALA A 254 28.03 7.45 -0.80
CA ALA A 254 27.35 6.47 -1.64
C ALA A 254 25.99 7.00 -2.16
N GLN A 255 25.17 7.60 -1.27
CA GLN A 255 23.89 8.19 -1.62
C GLN A 255 24.06 9.36 -2.59
N VAL A 256 25.00 10.26 -2.29
CA VAL A 256 25.28 11.43 -3.13
C VAL A 256 25.77 10.99 -4.51
N ALA A 257 26.63 9.99 -4.60
CA ALA A 257 27.11 9.47 -5.89
C ALA A 257 25.98 8.88 -6.74
N HIS A 258 25.09 8.08 -6.14
CA HIS A 258 23.93 7.51 -6.83
C HIS A 258 23.00 8.61 -7.34
N LEU A 259 22.62 9.57 -6.49
CA LEU A 259 21.74 10.67 -6.87
C LEU A 259 22.36 11.61 -7.90
N THR A 260 23.69 11.76 -7.89
CA THR A 260 24.42 12.49 -8.93
C THR A 260 24.32 11.79 -10.28
N ALA A 261 24.47 10.46 -10.32
CA ALA A 261 24.30 9.68 -11.54
C ALA A 261 22.86 9.79 -12.08
N MET A 262 21.85 9.64 -11.21
CA MET A 262 20.46 9.79 -11.61
C MET A 262 20.12 11.21 -12.08
N GLY A 263 20.65 12.25 -11.43
CA GLY A 263 20.51 13.63 -11.88
C GLY A 263 21.11 13.84 -13.27
N GLN A 264 22.28 13.24 -13.55
CA GLN A 264 22.87 13.26 -14.87
C GLN A 264 22.00 12.53 -15.90
N TRP A 265 21.42 11.35 -15.54
CA TRP A 265 20.49 10.63 -16.42
C TRP A 265 19.23 11.43 -16.73
N ALA A 266 18.72 12.21 -15.77
CA ALA A 266 17.61 13.12 -16.00
C ALA A 266 17.98 14.23 -17.02
N GLN A 267 19.15 14.86 -16.88
CA GLN A 267 19.62 15.89 -17.80
C GLN A 267 19.91 15.32 -19.21
N ASP A 268 20.35 14.06 -19.31
CA ASP A 268 20.63 13.38 -20.56
C ASP A 268 19.36 12.80 -21.21
N GLY A 269 18.20 12.90 -20.56
CA GLY A 269 16.93 12.30 -20.99
C GLY A 269 16.93 10.78 -20.99
N LYS A 270 17.77 10.15 -20.14
CA LYS A 270 17.82 8.72 -19.88
C LYS A 270 16.85 8.30 -18.75
N PHE A 271 16.60 9.22 -17.82
CA PHE A 271 15.62 9.08 -16.75
C PHE A 271 14.55 10.14 -16.90
N ILE A 272 13.28 9.72 -16.93
CA ILE A 272 12.12 10.61 -17.06
C ILE A 272 11.40 10.67 -15.72
N TYR A 273 11.42 11.85 -15.11
CA TYR A 273 10.69 12.08 -13.86
C TYR A 273 9.21 12.38 -14.14
N THR A 274 8.30 11.70 -13.48
CA THR A 274 6.86 11.79 -13.71
C THR A 274 6.04 12.14 -12.46
N GLY A 275 6.67 12.12 -11.29
CA GLY A 275 6.00 12.42 -10.01
C GLY A 275 6.63 11.68 -8.83
N ARG A 276 6.17 12.03 -7.62
CA ARG A 276 6.79 11.56 -6.35
C ARG A 276 6.41 10.14 -5.96
N ARG A 277 5.27 9.64 -6.47
CA ARG A 277 4.67 8.37 -6.06
C ARG A 277 4.68 7.39 -7.23
N ASN A 278 3.55 6.84 -7.64
CA ASN A 278 3.50 5.84 -8.72
C ASN A 278 2.95 6.40 -10.04
N GLU A 279 3.10 7.70 -10.28
CA GLU A 279 2.68 8.35 -11.52
C GLU A 279 3.37 7.72 -12.74
N GLY A 280 4.63 7.32 -12.62
CA GLY A 280 5.38 6.60 -13.67
C GLY A 280 4.79 5.26 -14.09
N GLY A 281 4.00 4.64 -13.22
CA GLY A 281 3.35 3.37 -13.52
C GLY A 281 2.38 3.43 -14.71
N ALA A 282 1.71 4.57 -14.92
CA ALA A 282 0.83 4.74 -16.07
C ALA A 282 1.62 4.71 -17.40
N ASN A 283 2.79 5.39 -17.45
CA ASN A 283 3.65 5.40 -18.64
C ASN A 283 4.21 4.00 -18.93
N PHE A 284 4.65 3.28 -17.89
CA PHE A 284 5.17 1.91 -18.08
C PHE A 284 4.08 0.97 -18.59
N ARG A 285 2.89 0.96 -17.98
CA ARG A 285 1.77 0.10 -18.40
C ARG A 285 1.27 0.40 -19.80
N ALA A 286 1.37 1.65 -20.24
CA ALA A 286 1.06 2.06 -21.63
C ALA A 286 2.13 1.60 -22.65
N GLY A 287 3.28 1.10 -22.19
CA GLY A 287 4.39 0.70 -23.05
C GLY A 287 5.31 1.85 -23.46
N ASP A 288 5.13 3.04 -22.84
CA ASP A 288 5.90 4.24 -23.19
C ASP A 288 7.33 4.22 -22.65
N CYS A 289 7.66 3.32 -21.70
CA CYS A 289 8.97 3.27 -21.05
C CYS A 289 9.58 1.85 -21.11
N ALA A 290 10.91 1.77 -21.26
CA ALA A 290 11.64 0.51 -21.34
C ALA A 290 11.93 -0.11 -19.97
N LEU A 291 12.38 0.69 -18.99
CA LEU A 291 12.72 0.25 -17.64
C LEU A 291 11.91 1.04 -16.61
N PHE A 292 11.52 0.36 -15.54
CA PHE A 292 10.74 0.97 -14.47
C PHE A 292 11.15 0.43 -13.10
N THR A 293 11.61 1.28 -12.21
CA THR A 293 11.80 0.91 -10.80
C THR A 293 10.53 1.21 -10.02
N GLU A 294 9.92 0.16 -9.47
CA GLU A 294 8.62 0.23 -8.78
C GLU A 294 8.53 -0.86 -7.71
N SER A 295 7.58 -0.73 -6.83
CA SER A 295 7.12 -1.76 -5.91
C SER A 295 6.81 -3.07 -6.65
N SER A 296 7.08 -4.20 -6.01
CA SER A 296 6.61 -5.51 -6.49
C SER A 296 5.09 -5.55 -6.69
N ALA A 297 4.33 -4.73 -5.93
CA ALA A 297 2.88 -4.59 -6.08
C ALA A 297 2.45 -3.85 -7.37
N GLY A 298 3.38 -3.33 -8.16
CA GLY A 298 3.14 -2.91 -9.54
C GLY A 298 2.56 -4.03 -10.39
N TYR A 299 2.79 -5.30 -10.00
CA TYR A 299 2.28 -6.49 -10.67
C TYR A 299 0.76 -6.43 -10.94
N ALA A 300 -0.05 -6.00 -9.95
CA ALA A 300 -1.49 -5.93 -10.12
C ALA A 300 -1.93 -5.08 -11.33
N GLY A 301 -1.32 -3.91 -11.50
CA GLY A 301 -1.61 -3.03 -12.65
C GLY A 301 -0.92 -3.50 -13.92
N ILE A 302 0.35 -3.87 -13.86
CA ILE A 302 1.14 -4.26 -15.04
C ILE A 302 0.56 -5.53 -15.66
N SER A 303 0.29 -6.58 -14.89
CA SER A 303 -0.27 -7.84 -15.41
C SER A 303 -1.68 -7.70 -15.99
N SER A 304 -2.45 -6.68 -15.57
CA SER A 304 -3.81 -6.45 -16.05
C SER A 304 -3.93 -5.49 -17.23
N GLU A 305 -2.96 -4.58 -17.42
CA GLU A 305 -3.05 -3.48 -18.38
C GLU A 305 -1.95 -3.51 -19.47
N ALA A 306 -0.77 -4.10 -19.19
CA ALA A 306 0.32 -4.14 -20.16
C ALA A 306 -0.01 -5.10 -21.33
N GLU A 307 0.14 -4.61 -22.55
CA GLU A 307 -0.05 -5.39 -23.78
C GLU A 307 1.29 -5.80 -24.44
N PHE A 308 2.39 -5.77 -23.69
CA PHE A 308 3.75 -6.10 -24.11
C PHE A 308 4.38 -7.18 -23.22
N ASP A 309 5.43 -7.83 -23.70
CA ASP A 309 6.20 -8.80 -22.92
C ASP A 309 7.03 -8.06 -21.87
N PHE A 310 6.81 -8.40 -20.58
CA PHE A 310 7.51 -7.79 -19.46
C PHE A 310 8.16 -8.84 -18.55
N GLU A 311 9.17 -8.39 -17.84
CA GLU A 311 9.94 -9.20 -16.91
C GLU A 311 10.17 -8.44 -15.61
N VAL A 312 10.26 -9.17 -14.48
CA VAL A 312 10.67 -8.64 -13.18
C VAL A 312 12.09 -9.05 -12.90
N ARG A 313 12.92 -8.13 -12.48
CA ARG A 313 14.31 -8.37 -12.07
C ARG A 313 14.60 -7.75 -10.70
N PRO A 314 15.64 -8.21 -9.99
CA PRO A 314 16.08 -7.56 -8.75
C PRO A 314 16.36 -6.09 -8.96
N LEU A 315 16.21 -5.29 -7.89
CA LEU A 315 16.64 -3.89 -7.89
C LEU A 315 18.16 -3.85 -8.18
N PRO A 316 18.63 -3.00 -9.10
CA PRO A 316 20.06 -2.89 -9.38
C PRO A 316 20.84 -2.32 -8.19
N TYR A 317 22.14 -2.66 -8.12
CA TYR A 317 23.06 -2.11 -7.12
C TYR A 317 24.35 -1.60 -7.77
N TRP A 318 25.07 -0.70 -7.10
CA TRP A 318 26.41 -0.29 -7.53
C TRP A 318 27.44 -1.31 -7.06
N GLU A 319 28.13 -1.94 -8.00
CA GLU A 319 29.22 -2.85 -7.67
C GLU A 319 30.36 -2.10 -6.96
N GLY A 320 30.84 -2.66 -5.86
CA GLY A 320 31.93 -2.09 -5.05
C GLY A 320 31.50 -0.97 -4.10
N VAL A 321 30.22 -0.69 -3.94
CA VAL A 321 29.68 0.28 -2.98
C VAL A 321 29.08 -0.46 -1.77
N GLY A 322 29.53 -0.12 -0.58
CA GLY A 322 29.09 -0.76 0.67
C GLY A 322 29.31 -2.28 0.66
N ASN A 323 28.32 -3.01 1.17
CA ASN A 323 28.26 -4.48 1.13
C ASN A 323 27.19 -4.99 0.15
N ALA A 324 26.92 -4.22 -0.92
CA ALA A 324 25.89 -4.56 -1.90
C ALA A 324 26.20 -5.84 -2.70
N PRO A 325 25.19 -6.66 -3.05
CA PRO A 325 23.79 -6.47 -2.65
C PRO A 325 23.51 -7.03 -1.25
N GLN A 326 22.90 -6.22 -0.37
CA GLN A 326 22.37 -6.67 0.91
C GLN A 326 20.87 -7.04 0.75
N ASN A 327 20.02 -6.90 1.70
CA ASN A 327 18.57 -7.01 1.53
C ASN A 327 17.92 -5.64 1.29
N THR A 328 16.82 -5.62 0.55
CA THR A 328 15.93 -4.46 0.46
C THR A 328 15.05 -4.37 1.71
N ILE A 329 14.45 -3.21 1.96
CA ILE A 329 13.49 -2.99 3.05
C ILE A 329 12.06 -2.92 2.54
N ILE A 330 11.11 -3.18 3.45
CA ILE A 330 9.69 -3.12 3.10
C ILE A 330 9.23 -1.68 2.85
N GLY A 331 8.24 -1.57 1.98
CA GLY A 331 7.27 -0.48 1.93
C GLY A 331 5.86 -1.03 2.07
N GLY A 332 4.88 -0.15 2.03
CA GLY A 332 3.49 -0.51 2.15
C GLY A 332 2.90 -0.14 3.51
N ALA A 333 1.93 -0.90 4.01
CA ALA A 333 1.19 -0.49 5.19
C ALA A 333 0.81 -1.65 6.11
N SER A 334 0.47 -1.28 7.34
CA SER A 334 -0.14 -2.15 8.34
C SER A 334 -1.47 -1.58 8.81
N LEU A 335 -2.29 -2.42 9.43
CA LEU A 335 -3.61 -2.08 9.95
C LEU A 335 -3.53 -1.86 11.46
N TRP A 336 -3.91 -0.66 11.87
CA TRP A 336 -3.91 -0.21 13.27
C TRP A 336 -5.33 -0.17 13.79
N VAL A 337 -5.57 -0.76 14.95
CA VAL A 337 -6.87 -0.65 15.63
C VAL A 337 -6.86 0.59 16.50
N MET A 338 -7.80 1.51 16.24
CA MET A 338 -7.88 2.77 16.98
C MET A 338 -8.60 2.58 18.29
N GLU A 339 -8.21 3.35 19.32
CA GLU A 339 -8.86 3.36 20.64
C GLU A 339 -10.19 4.15 20.59
N GLY A 340 -11.12 3.88 21.54
CA GLY A 340 -12.33 4.67 21.76
C GLY A 340 -13.61 4.05 21.19
N HIS A 341 -13.64 2.74 21.00
CA HIS A 341 -14.77 1.98 20.48
C HIS A 341 -15.34 0.98 21.50
N GLU A 342 -16.51 0.42 21.25
CA GLU A 342 -17.17 -0.54 22.11
C GLU A 342 -16.59 -1.96 21.94
N ASP A 343 -16.73 -2.81 22.97
CA ASP A 343 -16.21 -4.18 22.96
C ASP A 343 -16.73 -5.03 21.79
N ALA A 344 -17.97 -4.81 21.37
CA ALA A 344 -18.56 -5.53 20.24
C ALA A 344 -17.91 -5.14 18.91
N GLU A 345 -17.57 -3.86 18.76
CA GLU A 345 -16.88 -3.31 17.59
C GLU A 345 -15.43 -3.81 17.52
N TYR A 346 -14.73 -3.86 18.67
CA TYR A 346 -13.41 -4.48 18.76
C TYR A 346 -13.40 -5.95 18.37
N LYS A 347 -14.42 -6.72 18.77
CA LYS A 347 -14.54 -8.11 18.33
C LYS A 347 -14.74 -8.22 16.82
N GLY A 348 -15.51 -7.31 16.24
CA GLY A 348 -15.69 -7.23 14.79
C GLY A 348 -14.40 -6.87 14.06
N ALA A 349 -13.66 -5.87 14.58
CA ALA A 349 -12.35 -5.51 14.05
C ALA A 349 -11.37 -6.69 14.12
N GLY A 350 -11.31 -7.38 15.28
CA GLY A 350 -10.47 -8.57 15.46
C GLY A 350 -10.85 -9.73 14.56
N ALA A 351 -12.14 -9.95 14.31
CA ALA A 351 -12.62 -10.98 13.38
C ALA A 351 -12.16 -10.68 11.94
N PHE A 352 -12.22 -9.42 11.51
CA PHE A 352 -11.73 -9.02 10.20
C PHE A 352 -10.19 -9.15 10.09
N LEU A 353 -9.44 -8.74 11.11
CA LEU A 353 -7.99 -8.94 11.13
C LEU A 353 -7.61 -10.43 11.11
N ASN A 354 -8.33 -11.30 11.84
CA ASN A 354 -8.15 -12.75 11.79
C ASN A 354 -8.42 -13.33 10.41
N TYR A 355 -9.45 -12.85 9.71
CA TYR A 355 -9.73 -13.22 8.32
C TYR A 355 -8.57 -12.84 7.41
N LEU A 356 -8.11 -11.59 7.46
CA LEU A 356 -7.00 -11.08 6.64
C LEU A 356 -5.68 -11.79 6.94
N SER A 357 -5.45 -12.26 8.16
CA SER A 357 -4.22 -12.96 8.56
C SER A 357 -4.20 -14.44 8.18
N SER A 358 -5.32 -14.99 7.68
CA SER A 358 -5.35 -16.40 7.27
C SER A 358 -4.43 -16.64 6.07
N SER A 359 -3.72 -17.78 6.08
CA SER A 359 -2.74 -18.11 5.03
C SER A 359 -3.35 -18.16 3.63
N ALA A 360 -4.61 -18.59 3.50
CA ALA A 360 -5.31 -18.63 2.22
C ALA A 360 -5.60 -17.23 1.67
N VAL A 361 -6.06 -16.29 2.53
CA VAL A 361 -6.32 -14.90 2.15
C VAL A 361 -5.01 -14.19 1.79
N GLN A 362 -3.95 -14.40 2.57
CA GLN A 362 -2.64 -13.82 2.31
C GLN A 362 -1.99 -14.36 1.03
N ALA A 363 -2.08 -15.67 0.76
CA ALA A 363 -1.58 -16.26 -0.48
C ALA A 363 -2.33 -15.67 -1.70
N LYS A 364 -3.66 -15.59 -1.63
CA LYS A 364 -4.47 -14.97 -2.68
C LYS A 364 -4.11 -13.49 -2.86
N TRP A 365 -3.96 -12.73 -1.77
CA TRP A 365 -3.56 -11.33 -1.81
C TRP A 365 -2.21 -11.14 -2.50
N HIS A 366 -1.22 -11.95 -2.15
CA HIS A 366 0.08 -11.98 -2.82
C HIS A 366 -0.06 -12.23 -4.32
N GLN A 367 -0.78 -13.29 -4.71
CA GLN A 367 -0.95 -13.69 -6.11
C GLN A 367 -1.68 -12.64 -6.94
N ASP A 368 -2.69 -11.97 -6.37
CA ASP A 368 -3.49 -10.97 -7.07
C ASP A 368 -2.79 -9.60 -7.17
N THR A 369 -1.84 -9.32 -6.28
CA THR A 369 -1.28 -7.96 -6.12
C THR A 369 0.21 -7.84 -6.37
N GLY A 370 1.00 -8.90 -6.14
CA GLY A 370 2.46 -8.84 -6.08
C GLY A 370 3.02 -8.26 -4.76
N TYR A 371 2.16 -7.96 -3.76
CA TYR A 371 2.63 -7.75 -2.39
C TYR A 371 3.27 -9.04 -1.87
N LEU A 372 4.16 -8.93 -0.88
CA LEU A 372 4.84 -10.10 -0.32
C LEU A 372 3.86 -11.08 0.34
N PRO A 373 4.10 -12.40 0.25
CA PRO A 373 3.43 -13.37 1.11
C PRO A 373 4.04 -13.23 2.51
N ILE A 374 3.44 -12.41 3.36
CA ILE A 374 4.04 -11.95 4.62
C ILE A 374 4.19 -13.03 5.69
N THR A 375 3.67 -14.25 5.47
CA THR A 375 3.89 -15.42 6.32
C THR A 375 4.50 -16.59 5.54
N ALA A 376 5.19 -17.47 6.26
CA ALA A 376 5.79 -18.68 5.68
C ALA A 376 4.72 -19.59 5.04
N GLU A 377 3.57 -19.77 5.69
CA GLU A 377 2.49 -20.60 5.17
C GLU A 377 1.89 -20.03 3.86
N ALA A 378 1.73 -18.70 3.76
CA ALA A 378 1.24 -18.06 2.53
C ALA A 378 2.23 -18.22 1.38
N SER A 379 3.54 -18.14 1.67
CA SER A 379 4.61 -18.38 0.70
C SER A 379 4.59 -19.82 0.19
N GLU A 380 4.53 -20.80 1.09
CA GLU A 380 4.47 -22.22 0.73
C GLU A 380 3.18 -22.57 -0.02
N ALA A 381 2.04 -22.00 0.36
CA ALA A 381 0.77 -22.18 -0.35
C ALA A 381 0.85 -21.66 -1.78
N THR A 382 1.45 -20.49 -1.98
CA THR A 382 1.66 -19.89 -3.31
C THR A 382 2.56 -20.76 -4.18
N LYS A 383 3.68 -21.25 -3.62
CA LYS A 383 4.60 -22.14 -4.31
C LYS A 383 3.93 -23.46 -4.66
N ALA A 384 3.21 -24.07 -3.72
CA ALA A 384 2.50 -25.34 -3.94
C ALA A 384 1.40 -25.23 -5.02
N ALA A 385 0.83 -24.02 -5.21
CA ALA A 385 -0.12 -23.74 -6.29
C ALA A 385 0.54 -23.60 -7.68
N GLY A 386 1.87 -23.64 -7.80
CA GLY A 386 2.61 -23.45 -9.06
C GLY A 386 2.55 -22.01 -9.59
N PHE A 387 2.29 -21.03 -8.70
CA PHE A 387 2.10 -19.64 -9.13
C PHE A 387 3.38 -19.04 -9.70
N TYR A 388 4.52 -19.27 -9.08
CA TYR A 388 5.81 -18.72 -9.52
C TYR A 388 6.30 -19.32 -10.85
N GLU A 389 5.98 -20.59 -11.11
CA GLU A 389 6.27 -21.23 -12.40
C GLU A 389 5.40 -20.64 -13.52
N ALA A 390 4.15 -20.31 -13.20
CA ALA A 390 3.22 -19.68 -14.15
C ALA A 390 3.47 -18.18 -14.36
N ASN A 391 4.08 -17.50 -13.37
CA ASN A 391 4.34 -16.07 -13.35
C ASN A 391 5.81 -15.80 -12.94
N PRO A 392 6.78 -16.08 -13.84
CA PRO A 392 8.21 -15.96 -13.54
C PRO A 392 8.59 -14.58 -13.05
N GLY A 393 9.46 -14.52 -12.03
CA GLY A 393 9.97 -13.27 -11.44
C GLY A 393 9.10 -12.69 -10.33
N THR A 394 7.89 -13.20 -10.10
CA THR A 394 7.04 -12.70 -8.99
C THR A 394 7.55 -13.10 -7.59
N ASP A 395 8.50 -14.04 -7.51
CA ASP A 395 9.23 -14.43 -6.30
C ASP A 395 10.47 -13.56 -6.02
N ILE A 396 10.95 -12.77 -6.97
CA ILE A 396 12.16 -11.94 -6.84
C ILE A 396 12.10 -11.02 -5.63
N ALA A 397 10.95 -10.42 -5.35
CA ALA A 397 10.76 -9.55 -4.20
C ALA A 397 11.05 -10.29 -2.87
N VAL A 398 10.60 -11.53 -2.73
CA VAL A 398 10.87 -12.37 -1.57
C VAL A 398 12.35 -12.75 -1.51
N ILE A 399 12.91 -13.18 -2.64
CA ILE A 399 14.31 -13.62 -2.76
C ILE A 399 15.25 -12.49 -2.34
N GLN A 400 15.12 -11.28 -2.92
CA GLN A 400 16.04 -10.18 -2.60
C GLN A 400 15.89 -9.67 -1.17
N MET A 401 14.70 -9.73 -0.58
CA MET A 401 14.48 -9.30 0.79
C MET A 401 15.00 -10.30 1.83
N THR A 402 15.06 -11.58 1.47
CA THR A 402 15.50 -12.66 2.38
C THR A 402 16.87 -13.22 2.03
N ALA A 403 17.56 -12.64 1.05
CA ALA A 403 18.86 -13.12 0.57
C ALA A 403 19.95 -13.11 1.66
N ASN A 404 19.89 -12.15 2.56
CA ASN A 404 20.85 -11.96 3.63
C ASN A 404 20.14 -11.70 4.96
N TYR A 405 20.86 -11.91 6.09
CA TYR A 405 20.40 -11.42 7.40
C TYR A 405 20.43 -9.89 7.40
N THR A 406 19.42 -9.29 7.99
CA THR A 406 19.34 -7.84 8.12
C THR A 406 20.47 -7.30 8.99
N THR A 407 20.98 -6.13 8.64
CA THR A 407 21.95 -5.34 9.41
C THR A 407 21.24 -4.16 10.10
N ALA A 408 21.97 -3.35 10.86
CA ALA A 408 21.47 -2.10 11.41
C ALA A 408 21.01 -1.11 10.31
N ASN A 409 21.56 -1.23 9.10
CA ASN A 409 21.24 -0.36 7.96
C ASN A 409 20.09 -0.92 7.09
N SER A 410 19.76 -2.20 7.20
CA SER A 410 18.85 -2.89 6.29
C SER A 410 17.66 -3.59 6.97
N ASN A 411 17.38 -3.28 8.24
CA ASN A 411 16.20 -3.79 8.97
C ASN A 411 14.95 -2.90 8.83
N GLY A 412 15.03 -1.79 8.09
CA GLY A 412 13.97 -0.81 7.89
C GLY A 412 14.31 0.57 8.46
N LEU A 413 13.29 1.43 8.55
CA LEU A 413 13.40 2.80 9.05
C LEU A 413 12.28 3.08 10.06
N ARG A 414 12.62 3.53 11.29
CA ARG A 414 11.64 3.84 12.33
C ARG A 414 11.88 5.26 12.87
N LEU A 415 11.56 6.24 12.03
CA LEU A 415 11.85 7.65 12.30
C LEU A 415 10.58 8.43 12.64
N GLY A 416 10.65 9.30 13.65
CA GLY A 416 9.56 10.20 13.97
C GLY A 416 9.34 11.26 12.89
N SER A 417 8.08 11.65 12.65
CA SER A 417 7.71 12.61 11.60
C SER A 417 8.20 12.24 10.19
N PHE A 418 8.38 10.95 9.92
CA PHE A 418 9.05 10.50 8.70
C PHE A 418 8.25 10.79 7.43
N ASP A 419 6.92 10.83 7.49
CA ASP A 419 6.09 11.30 6.36
C ASP A 419 6.48 12.72 5.91
N GLN A 420 6.70 13.64 6.86
CA GLN A 420 7.13 15.00 6.57
C GLN A 420 8.59 15.05 6.07
N ILE A 421 9.46 14.22 6.63
CA ILE A 421 10.87 14.11 6.21
C ILE A 421 10.94 13.57 4.78
N ARG A 422 10.15 12.53 4.44
CA ARG A 422 10.08 12.01 3.06
C ARG A 422 9.60 13.07 2.08
N GLY A 423 8.63 13.93 2.48
CA GLY A 423 8.22 15.07 1.68
C GLY A 423 9.34 16.07 1.41
N ILE A 424 10.21 16.34 2.40
CA ILE A 424 11.40 17.17 2.23
C ILE A 424 12.40 16.51 1.29
N ILE A 425 12.66 15.22 1.45
CA ILE A 425 13.54 14.46 0.56
C ILE A 425 13.03 14.52 -0.89
N ASP A 426 11.72 14.33 -1.09
CA ASP A 426 11.13 14.41 -2.42
C ASP A 426 11.33 15.79 -3.08
N GLU A 427 11.18 16.89 -2.33
CA GLU A 427 11.47 18.24 -2.83
C GLU A 427 12.92 18.41 -3.27
N GLU A 428 13.86 17.88 -2.49
CA GLU A 428 15.29 17.99 -2.78
C GLU A 428 15.71 17.09 -3.95
N LEU A 429 15.10 15.89 -4.09
CA LEU A 429 15.30 15.03 -5.25
C LEU A 429 14.80 15.70 -6.54
N GLU A 430 13.63 16.33 -6.50
CA GLU A 430 13.10 17.09 -7.65
C GLU A 430 14.07 18.20 -8.08
N ALA A 431 14.71 18.89 -7.13
CA ALA A 431 15.71 19.91 -7.44
C ALA A 431 16.99 19.32 -8.12
N ILE A 432 17.34 18.07 -7.77
CA ILE A 432 18.44 17.35 -8.46
C ILE A 432 18.00 17.01 -9.89
N TRP A 433 16.78 16.46 -10.07
CA TRP A 433 16.29 16.07 -11.40
C TRP A 433 16.13 17.26 -12.33
N ALA A 434 15.72 18.41 -11.80
CA ALA A 434 15.63 19.67 -12.54
C ALA A 434 17.01 20.27 -12.88
N GLY A 435 18.09 19.85 -12.21
CA GLY A 435 19.42 20.44 -12.32
C GLY A 435 19.59 21.73 -11.54
N ASP A 436 18.68 22.04 -10.62
CA ASP A 436 18.68 23.26 -9.79
C ASP A 436 19.67 23.16 -8.62
N LYS A 437 19.96 21.93 -8.16
CA LYS A 437 20.90 21.63 -7.07
C LYS A 437 21.78 20.44 -7.43
N SER A 438 23.02 20.45 -6.92
CA SER A 438 23.80 19.24 -6.85
C SER A 438 23.22 18.26 -5.84
N ALA A 439 23.50 16.95 -5.99
CA ALA A 439 23.05 15.94 -5.04
C ALA A 439 23.57 16.21 -3.61
N GLN A 440 24.79 16.73 -3.45
CA GLN A 440 25.35 17.07 -2.14
C GLN A 440 24.55 18.21 -1.49
N GLU A 441 24.33 19.33 -2.19
CA GLU A 441 23.56 20.47 -1.67
C GLU A 441 22.13 20.06 -1.29
N ALA A 442 21.48 19.24 -2.12
CA ALA A 442 20.13 18.76 -1.88
C ALA A 442 20.07 17.85 -0.63
N MET A 443 21.00 16.89 -0.50
CA MET A 443 21.00 15.98 0.64
C MET A 443 21.44 16.66 1.94
N ASP A 444 22.34 17.65 1.90
CA ASP A 444 22.68 18.48 3.06
C ASP A 444 21.46 19.28 3.54
N SER A 445 20.69 19.86 2.62
CA SER A 445 19.44 20.57 2.91
C SER A 445 18.37 19.63 3.48
N ALA A 446 18.22 18.44 2.89
CA ALA A 446 17.27 17.42 3.39
C ALA A 446 17.62 16.97 4.81
N LYS A 447 18.92 16.75 5.08
CA LYS A 447 19.40 16.41 6.42
C LYS A 447 19.09 17.49 7.44
N GLU A 448 19.47 18.74 7.18
CA GLU A 448 19.24 19.87 8.09
C GLU A 448 17.76 20.03 8.43
N ARG A 449 16.90 20.04 7.42
CA ARG A 449 15.45 20.20 7.56
C ARG A 449 14.80 19.00 8.26
N GLY A 450 15.23 17.79 7.92
CA GLY A 450 14.74 16.55 8.51
C GLY A 450 15.17 16.38 9.97
N ASP A 451 16.43 16.67 10.31
CA ASP A 451 16.92 16.62 11.69
C ASP A 451 16.14 17.59 12.61
N ALA A 452 15.72 18.75 12.08
CA ALA A 452 14.87 19.67 12.82
C ALA A 452 13.50 19.04 13.17
N LEU A 453 12.93 18.21 12.30
CA LEU A 453 11.69 17.45 12.57
C LEU A 453 11.94 16.33 13.58
N LEU A 454 13.04 15.61 13.47
CA LEU A 454 13.41 14.56 14.43
C LEU A 454 13.56 15.14 15.85
N ARG A 455 14.25 16.28 16.01
CA ARG A 455 14.37 16.96 17.31
C ARG A 455 13.02 17.38 17.90
N ARG A 456 12.08 17.86 17.07
CA ARG A 456 10.72 18.20 17.52
C ARG A 456 9.95 16.96 17.97
N PHE A 457 10.04 15.88 17.21
CA PHE A 457 9.40 14.61 17.56
C PHE A 457 9.95 14.03 18.86
N GLU A 458 11.26 14.00 19.02
CA GLU A 458 11.94 13.56 20.25
C GLU A 458 11.46 14.38 21.45
N ALA A 459 11.47 15.72 21.35
CA ALA A 459 11.05 16.60 22.45
C ALA A 459 9.58 16.40 22.85
N ALA A 460 8.71 16.07 21.91
CA ALA A 460 7.28 15.83 22.14
C ALA A 460 6.98 14.45 22.76
N ASN A 461 7.91 13.48 22.66
CA ASN A 461 7.70 12.07 23.06
C ASN A 461 8.66 11.58 24.16
N ARG A 462 9.38 12.48 24.81
CA ARG A 462 10.22 12.22 26.00
C ARG A 462 9.41 11.84 27.24
#